data_9a21a4b67abb610b81b8a7f6079e10ec
#
_entry.id   9a21a4b67abb610b81b8a7f6079e10ec
#
_cell.length_a   1.000
_cell.length_b   1.000
_cell.length_c   1.000
_cell.angle_alpha   90.00
_cell.angle_beta   90.00
_cell.angle_gamma   90.00
#
_symmetry.space_group_name_H-M   'P 1'
#
loop_
_entity.id
_entity.type
_entity.pdbx_description
1 polymer ?
#
loop_
_entity_poly.entity_id
_entity_poly.type
_entity_poly.pdbx_seq_one_letter_code
_entity_poly.pdbx_strand_id
1 'polypeptide(L)'
;MVAELVAEVLAANSPVDVLGSPGLVSQIRIKLMRNYGAEGIKIFANKFDTRRGEFGSDLLVANPPAAYVSNLSYLLPTAFWEAYPYYLGEAGSTFGANDAAVFLSNRSNAERLIGHILRDELPYGSFSPEFLLNIALAATVINVGGDQLLRVIQRATEGRDHRYRLVNLAVTRRLVNAPKPFSESNGGRTAIVVAGQMRNPERALPELQRHLQVNDADYFVSSWSTLGRTSLNRSRLSRVLDSEAIPLGESLTDRELALVDKELSSQRGASLETLNEILLNSIPSLHTDRIHLVDESEPVFKLMDNGMKMHYHNLVWPSILGERYLSRNYDYVVKVRPDLIFKEGTVLTSEDLRSLGPSDIGNDHPNWLFEPWGFGVGDQFFYGRSDVMEALLTTWSPHSVSVRIQTEVFGKPNYLQGHVNLGLELWMMGGNPVSSPLQKNGLFKSELITLPQLRSAIEKVRV
;
A
#
# COMPACT_ATOMS: atom_id res chain seq x y z
N MET A 1 -17.72 31.72 30.32
CA MET A 1 -18.50 30.73 29.53
C MET A 1 -17.64 29.69 28.83
N VAL A 2 -16.72 30.01 27.87
CA VAL A 2 -15.82 28.98 27.28
C VAL A 2 -14.79 28.49 28.25
N ALA A 3 -14.15 29.39 28.97
CA ALA A 3 -13.22 29.05 30.04
C ALA A 3 -13.88 28.24 31.15
N GLU A 4 -15.14 28.50 31.43
CA GLU A 4 -15.94 27.75 32.39
C GLU A 4 -16.28 26.34 31.88
N LEU A 5 -16.67 26.20 30.60
CA LEU A 5 -16.96 24.89 30.01
C LEU A 5 -15.69 24.00 29.93
N VAL A 6 -14.55 24.59 29.57
CA VAL A 6 -13.25 23.90 29.57
C VAL A 6 -12.82 23.57 31.01
N ALA A 7 -13.03 24.49 31.95
CA ALA A 7 -12.76 24.27 33.37
C ALA A 7 -13.69 23.20 33.97
N GLU A 8 -14.98 23.19 33.61
CA GLU A 8 -15.96 22.21 34.03
C GLU A 8 -15.60 20.77 33.55
N VAL A 9 -15.19 20.64 32.29
CA VAL A 9 -14.76 19.36 31.74
C VAL A 9 -13.42 18.90 32.32
N LEU A 10 -12.48 19.83 32.54
CA LEU A 10 -11.18 19.52 33.19
C LEU A 10 -11.31 19.28 34.69
N ALA A 11 -12.33 19.85 35.34
CA ALA A 11 -12.63 19.59 36.77
C ALA A 11 -13.37 18.25 36.98
N ALA A 12 -14.19 17.85 36.04
CA ALA A 12 -14.95 16.60 36.08
C ALA A 12 -14.09 15.34 35.78
N ASN A 13 -12.93 15.52 35.13
CA ASN A 13 -12.06 14.42 34.72
C ASN A 13 -10.61 14.84 34.93
N SER A 14 -9.76 13.89 35.35
CA SER A 14 -8.33 14.21 35.38
C SER A 14 -7.87 14.57 33.95
N PRO A 15 -6.92 15.48 33.80
CA PRO A 15 -6.38 15.79 32.49
C PRO A 15 -5.90 14.53 31.70
N VAL A 16 -5.37 13.55 32.41
CA VAL A 16 -4.96 12.25 31.85
C VAL A 16 -6.16 11.47 31.31
N ASP A 17 -7.30 11.48 32.03
CA ASP A 17 -8.51 10.78 31.61
C ASP A 17 -9.18 11.47 30.42
N VAL A 18 -9.18 12.80 30.38
CA VAL A 18 -9.66 13.58 29.23
C VAL A 18 -8.82 13.29 28.00
N LEU A 19 -7.52 13.23 28.17
CA LEU A 19 -6.55 13.05 27.08
C LEU A 19 -6.46 11.59 26.64
N GLY A 20 -6.65 10.64 27.56
CA GLY A 20 -6.78 9.21 27.28
C GLY A 20 -8.11 8.81 26.64
N SER A 21 -9.11 9.71 26.62
CA SER A 21 -10.42 9.47 26.01
C SER A 21 -10.60 10.27 24.70
N PRO A 22 -10.32 9.66 23.53
CA PRO A 22 -10.53 10.31 22.24
C PRO A 22 -11.93 10.87 22.04
N GLY A 23 -12.96 10.21 22.58
CA GLY A 23 -14.34 10.62 22.52
C GLY A 23 -14.62 11.91 23.28
N LEU A 24 -14.00 12.10 24.45
CA LEU A 24 -14.25 13.27 25.30
C LEU A 24 -13.58 14.53 24.73
N VAL A 25 -12.34 14.41 24.26
CA VAL A 25 -11.63 15.50 23.57
C VAL A 25 -12.37 15.91 22.32
N SER A 26 -12.93 14.96 21.55
CA SER A 26 -13.77 15.23 20.37
C SER A 26 -15.04 16.00 20.75
N GLN A 27 -15.71 15.64 21.84
CA GLN A 27 -16.92 16.34 22.32
C GLN A 27 -16.62 17.77 22.76
N ILE A 28 -15.51 18.00 23.45
CA ILE A 28 -15.09 19.35 23.86
C ILE A 28 -14.83 20.21 22.63
N ARG A 29 -14.10 19.70 21.67
CA ARG A 29 -13.82 20.39 20.41
C ARG A 29 -15.11 20.73 19.67
N ILE A 30 -16.02 19.77 19.45
CA ILE A 30 -17.31 19.98 18.80
C ILE A 30 -18.10 21.07 19.48
N LYS A 31 -18.15 21.09 20.81
CA LYS A 31 -18.86 22.12 21.58
C LYS A 31 -18.22 23.50 21.42
N LEU A 32 -16.90 23.59 21.55
CA LEU A 32 -16.18 24.86 21.40
C LEU A 32 -16.36 25.44 20.00
N MET A 33 -16.38 24.60 18.99
CA MET A 33 -16.50 25.06 17.63
C MET A 33 -17.93 25.39 17.20
N ARG A 34 -18.92 24.65 17.67
CA ARG A 34 -20.33 25.02 17.47
C ARG A 34 -20.67 26.38 18.08
N ASN A 35 -20.08 26.70 19.22
CA ASN A 35 -20.42 27.90 19.96
C ASN A 35 -19.55 29.10 19.58
N TYR A 36 -18.31 28.90 19.11
CA TYR A 36 -17.31 29.96 18.99
C TYR A 36 -16.51 29.93 17.68
N GLY A 37 -16.79 29.02 16.77
CA GLY A 37 -16.10 28.91 15.46
C GLY A 37 -14.57 28.83 15.60
N ALA A 38 -13.88 29.59 14.79
CA ALA A 38 -12.40 29.67 14.78
C ALA A 38 -11.80 30.11 16.12
N GLU A 39 -12.48 31.00 16.83
CA GLU A 39 -12.04 31.47 18.16
C GLU A 39 -12.09 30.34 19.20
N GLY A 40 -13.06 29.46 19.13
CA GLY A 40 -13.13 28.27 19.98
C GLY A 40 -11.94 27.34 19.81
N ILE A 41 -11.41 27.20 18.57
CA ILE A 41 -10.18 26.43 18.31
C ILE A 41 -8.98 27.10 18.93
N LYS A 42 -8.80 28.41 18.73
CA LYS A 42 -7.69 29.17 19.32
C LYS A 42 -7.70 29.06 20.84
N ILE A 43 -8.87 29.20 21.47
CA ILE A 43 -9.01 29.08 22.91
C ILE A 43 -8.68 27.66 23.38
N PHE A 44 -9.13 26.63 22.65
CA PHE A 44 -8.81 25.25 22.96
C PHE A 44 -7.30 25.02 22.88
N ALA A 45 -6.65 25.46 21.78
CA ALA A 45 -5.23 25.35 21.60
C ALA A 45 -4.43 26.08 22.67
N ASN A 46 -4.74 27.36 22.89
CA ASN A 46 -4.03 28.16 23.90
C ASN A 46 -4.14 27.58 25.32
N LYS A 47 -5.28 26.97 25.67
CA LYS A 47 -5.47 26.32 26.98
C LYS A 47 -4.68 25.03 27.10
N PHE A 48 -4.54 24.25 26.04
CA PHE A 48 -3.73 23.04 26.05
C PHE A 48 -2.24 23.33 25.85
N ASP A 49 -1.87 24.38 25.10
CA ASP A 49 -0.50 24.83 24.92
C ASP A 49 0.13 25.40 26.22
N THR A 50 -0.67 26.10 27.07
CA THR A 50 -0.17 26.62 28.34
C THR A 50 0.24 25.53 29.33
N ARG A 51 -0.12 24.27 29.07
CA ARG A 51 0.27 23.09 29.87
C ARG A 51 1.30 22.20 29.15
N ARG A 52 2.04 22.74 28.20
CA ARG A 52 3.11 22.02 27.45
C ARG A 52 4.08 21.22 28.34
N GLY A 53 4.32 21.66 29.56
CA GLY A 53 5.19 20.97 30.51
C GLY A 53 4.59 19.71 31.14
N GLU A 54 3.25 19.59 31.23
CA GLU A 54 2.57 18.48 31.90
C GLU A 54 1.97 17.47 30.92
N PHE A 55 1.57 17.89 29.72
CA PHE A 55 0.82 17.06 28.77
C PHE A 55 1.46 16.93 27.40
N GLY A 56 2.66 17.51 27.22
CA GLY A 56 3.37 17.50 25.94
C GLY A 56 2.57 18.12 24.81
N SER A 57 3.23 18.70 23.87
CA SER A 57 2.70 19.03 22.55
C SER A 57 2.02 17.84 21.85
N ASP A 58 2.14 16.68 22.43
CA ASP A 58 1.81 15.35 21.95
C ASP A 58 0.34 15.14 21.60
N LEU A 59 -0.56 15.88 22.20
CA LEU A 59 -2.00 15.65 22.03
C LEU A 59 -2.66 16.42 20.92
N LEU A 60 -2.15 17.59 20.59
CA LEU A 60 -2.67 18.41 19.50
C LEU A 60 -1.81 18.34 18.25
N VAL A 61 -0.55 18.00 18.40
CA VAL A 61 0.50 18.21 17.43
C VAL A 61 1.29 16.95 17.12
N ALA A 62 1.57 16.10 18.09
CA ALA A 62 2.56 15.06 17.96
C ALA A 62 2.04 13.65 17.61
N ASN A 63 0.80 13.35 17.62
CA ASN A 63 0.16 12.13 17.08
C ASN A 63 -1.33 12.12 17.44
N PRO A 64 -2.16 13.00 16.84
CA PRO A 64 -3.58 12.74 16.94
C PRO A 64 -3.84 11.38 16.27
N PRO A 65 -4.56 10.43 16.89
CA PRO A 65 -4.99 9.22 16.22
C PRO A 65 -5.62 9.59 14.87
N ALA A 66 -5.37 8.78 13.84
CA ALA A 66 -5.84 9.05 12.47
C ALA A 66 -7.34 9.39 12.39
N ALA A 67 -8.17 8.72 13.22
CA ALA A 67 -9.59 9.05 13.40
C ALA A 67 -9.84 10.48 13.89
N TYR A 68 -8.89 11.10 14.54
CA TYR A 68 -8.98 12.46 15.07
C TYR A 68 -8.85 13.52 14.00
N VAL A 69 -7.86 13.37 13.15
CA VAL A 69 -7.59 14.30 12.04
C VAL A 69 -8.73 14.24 11.04
N SER A 70 -9.24 13.05 10.72
CA SER A 70 -10.39 12.87 9.84
C SER A 70 -11.66 13.46 10.44
N ASN A 71 -11.95 13.28 11.73
CA ASN A 71 -13.12 13.84 12.37
C ASN A 71 -13.08 15.37 12.50
N LEU A 72 -11.91 15.95 12.73
CA LEU A 72 -11.74 17.41 12.71
C LEU A 72 -12.03 18.02 11.35
N SER A 73 -11.55 17.38 10.30
CA SER A 73 -11.73 17.86 8.93
C SER A 73 -13.18 17.79 8.47
N TYR A 74 -13.93 16.77 8.91
CA TYR A 74 -15.35 16.60 8.60
C TYR A 74 -16.27 17.63 9.28
N LEU A 75 -15.92 18.00 10.52
CA LEU A 75 -16.83 18.79 11.36
C LEU A 75 -16.68 20.30 11.17
N LEU A 76 -15.57 20.78 10.56
CA LEU A 76 -15.21 22.19 10.68
C LEU A 76 -14.45 22.77 9.47
N PRO A 77 -15.04 22.73 8.27
CA PRO A 77 -14.27 23.10 7.07
C PRO A 77 -13.76 24.55 7.08
N THR A 78 -14.50 25.51 7.60
CA THR A 78 -14.14 26.94 7.49
C THR A 78 -13.35 27.44 8.69
N ALA A 79 -13.83 27.22 9.88
CA ALA A 79 -13.21 27.74 11.10
C ALA A 79 -11.86 27.07 11.45
N PHE A 80 -11.71 25.78 11.09
CA PHE A 80 -10.45 25.06 11.21
C PHE A 80 -9.35 25.72 10.35
N TRP A 81 -9.70 26.12 9.12
CA TRP A 81 -8.75 26.68 8.17
C TRP A 81 -8.34 28.11 8.47
N GLU A 82 -9.17 28.89 9.11
CA GLU A 82 -8.81 30.22 9.59
C GLU A 82 -7.79 30.15 10.74
N ALA A 83 -7.89 29.12 11.57
CA ALA A 83 -6.93 28.86 12.64
C ALA A 83 -5.74 27.97 12.22
N TYR A 84 -5.83 27.30 11.10
CA TYR A 84 -4.88 26.27 10.65
C TYR A 84 -3.47 26.77 10.35
N PRO A 85 -3.24 27.96 9.76
CA PRO A 85 -1.89 28.51 9.60
C PRO A 85 -1.13 28.60 10.92
N TYR A 86 -1.82 28.92 12.01
CA TYR A 86 -1.22 28.96 13.34
C TYR A 86 -0.78 27.58 13.82
N TYR A 87 -1.58 26.57 13.56
CA TYR A 87 -1.27 25.18 13.96
C TYR A 87 -0.22 24.51 13.09
N LEU A 88 -0.25 24.72 11.78
CA LEU A 88 0.72 24.12 10.88
C LEU A 88 2.11 24.70 11.03
N GLY A 89 2.24 25.95 11.45
CA GLY A 89 3.54 26.54 11.73
C GLY A 89 4.33 25.75 12.78
N GLU A 90 3.65 25.22 13.80
CA GLU A 90 4.26 24.40 14.85
C GLU A 90 4.16 22.90 14.57
N ALA A 91 3.07 22.45 13.97
CA ALA A 91 2.75 21.04 13.78
C ALA A 91 3.35 20.42 12.52
N GLY A 92 3.59 21.20 11.48
CA GLY A 92 4.14 20.70 10.21
C GLY A 92 5.51 20.02 10.35
N SER A 93 6.24 20.34 11.42
CA SER A 93 7.51 19.68 11.75
C SER A 93 7.33 18.32 12.43
N THR A 94 6.14 18.01 12.96
CA THR A 94 5.84 16.83 13.80
C THR A 94 4.78 15.92 13.22
N PHE A 95 4.09 16.33 12.13
CA PHE A 95 3.14 15.44 11.44
C PHE A 95 3.85 14.17 10.97
N GLY A 96 3.48 13.03 11.56
CA GLY A 96 3.91 11.72 11.08
C GLY A 96 3.28 11.37 9.73
N ALA A 97 3.88 10.43 9.02
CA ALA A 97 3.41 10.01 7.69
C ALA A 97 1.94 9.55 7.69
N ASN A 98 1.53 8.83 8.75
CA ASN A 98 0.15 8.35 8.91
C ASN A 98 -0.86 9.49 9.03
N ASP A 99 -0.57 10.47 9.88
CA ASP A 99 -1.47 11.59 10.13
C ASP A 99 -1.60 12.47 8.89
N ALA A 100 -0.50 12.69 8.19
CA ALA A 100 -0.46 13.39 6.93
C ALA A 100 -1.32 12.70 5.85
N ALA A 101 -1.18 11.38 5.69
CA ALA A 101 -1.95 10.62 4.71
C ALA A 101 -3.46 10.68 5.00
N VAL A 102 -3.86 10.48 6.26
CA VAL A 102 -5.28 10.56 6.68
C VAL A 102 -5.84 11.95 6.47
N PHE A 103 -5.11 13.00 6.87
CA PHE A 103 -5.53 14.39 6.68
C PHE A 103 -5.72 14.74 5.21
N LEU A 104 -4.75 14.38 4.37
CA LEU A 104 -4.73 14.68 2.94
C LEU A 104 -5.65 13.77 2.12
N SER A 105 -6.17 12.67 2.69
CA SER A 105 -7.20 11.85 2.05
C SER A 105 -8.52 12.61 1.88
N ASN A 106 -8.76 13.64 2.69
CA ASN A 106 -9.90 14.53 2.50
C ASN A 106 -9.54 15.61 1.46
N ARG A 107 -10.25 15.56 0.32
CA ARG A 107 -10.00 16.46 -0.81
C ARG A 107 -10.05 17.95 -0.41
N SER A 108 -11.05 18.35 0.36
CA SER A 108 -11.20 19.75 0.78
C SER A 108 -10.03 20.22 1.65
N ASN A 109 -9.51 19.36 2.52
CA ASN A 109 -8.36 19.65 3.33
C ASN A 109 -7.10 19.84 2.47
N ALA A 110 -6.87 18.91 1.55
CA ALA A 110 -5.73 18.98 0.64
C ALA A 110 -5.79 20.24 -0.25
N GLU A 111 -6.94 20.53 -0.86
CA GLU A 111 -7.13 21.73 -1.70
C GLU A 111 -6.81 23.03 -0.95
N ARG A 112 -7.29 23.15 0.28
CA ARG A 112 -7.08 24.37 1.10
C ARG A 112 -5.62 24.49 1.55
N LEU A 113 -5.03 23.41 2.04
CA LEU A 113 -3.62 23.38 2.42
C LEU A 113 -2.72 23.78 1.24
N ILE A 114 -2.93 23.16 0.09
CA ILE A 114 -2.18 23.47 -1.13
C ILE A 114 -2.38 24.94 -1.53
N GLY A 115 -3.62 25.43 -1.44
CA GLY A 115 -3.93 26.84 -1.68
C GLY A 115 -3.13 27.79 -0.77
N HIS A 116 -3.04 27.51 0.51
CA HIS A 116 -2.24 28.29 1.46
C HIS A 116 -0.73 28.25 1.15
N ILE A 117 -0.22 27.07 0.78
CA ILE A 117 1.20 26.93 0.39
C ILE A 117 1.49 27.73 -0.87
N LEU A 118 0.63 27.67 -1.88
CA LEU A 118 0.81 28.39 -3.15
C LEU A 118 0.73 29.92 -3.01
N ARG A 119 0.02 30.42 -1.99
CA ARG A 119 -0.04 31.84 -1.65
C ARG A 119 1.05 32.30 -0.67
N ASP A 120 1.97 31.39 -0.30
CA ASP A 120 3.04 31.64 0.66
C ASP A 120 2.54 32.07 2.06
N GLU A 121 1.36 31.57 2.43
CA GLU A 121 0.71 31.90 3.72
C GLU A 121 1.14 30.97 4.85
N LEU A 122 1.93 29.93 4.57
CA LEU A 122 2.36 28.92 5.52
C LEU A 122 3.89 28.77 5.54
N PRO A 123 4.50 28.53 6.70
CA PRO A 123 5.94 28.29 6.84
C PRO A 123 6.31 26.86 6.40
N TYR A 124 5.98 26.49 5.15
CA TYR A 124 6.20 25.15 4.62
C TYR A 124 7.68 24.71 4.65
N GLY A 125 8.60 25.66 4.76
CA GLY A 125 10.03 25.36 4.97
C GLY A 125 10.34 24.65 6.29
N SER A 126 9.43 24.67 7.28
CA SER A 126 9.57 23.94 8.54
C SER A 126 8.93 22.55 8.51
N PHE A 127 8.18 22.20 7.45
CA PHE A 127 7.47 20.92 7.37
C PHE A 127 8.43 19.74 7.31
N SER A 128 8.01 18.62 7.89
CA SER A 128 8.76 17.37 7.84
C SER A 128 8.84 16.84 6.39
N PRO A 129 9.87 16.05 6.06
CA PRO A 129 10.00 15.47 4.72
C PRO A 129 8.83 14.55 4.38
N GLU A 130 8.27 13.82 5.35
CA GLU A 130 7.09 12.98 5.21
C GLU A 130 5.87 13.79 4.80
N PHE A 131 5.66 14.92 5.46
CA PHE A 131 4.52 15.78 5.20
C PHE A 131 4.62 16.44 3.82
N LEU A 132 5.79 16.97 3.46
CA LEU A 132 6.03 17.55 2.13
C LEU A 132 5.80 16.54 1.01
N LEU A 133 6.27 15.30 1.17
CA LEU A 133 6.02 14.25 0.17
C LEU A 133 4.53 13.90 0.07
N ASN A 134 3.85 13.74 1.19
CA ASN A 134 2.41 13.46 1.18
C ASN A 134 1.59 14.60 0.56
N ILE A 135 1.99 15.86 0.75
CA ILE A 135 1.37 17.01 0.06
C ILE A 135 1.57 16.90 -1.45
N ALA A 136 2.77 16.56 -1.92
CA ALA A 136 3.05 16.38 -3.34
C ALA A 136 2.22 15.26 -3.98
N LEU A 137 2.10 14.13 -3.27
CA LEU A 137 1.28 12.99 -3.67
C LEU A 137 -0.21 13.37 -3.69
N ALA A 138 -0.72 13.99 -2.64
CA ALA A 138 -2.11 14.43 -2.56
C ALA A 138 -2.46 15.41 -3.68
N ALA A 139 -1.60 16.38 -3.96
CA ALA A 139 -1.80 17.34 -5.04
C ALA A 139 -2.01 16.66 -6.40
N THR A 140 -1.26 15.60 -6.66
CA THR A 140 -1.42 14.78 -7.87
C THR A 140 -2.78 14.08 -7.90
N VAL A 141 -3.14 13.43 -6.79
CA VAL A 141 -4.41 12.66 -6.68
C VAL A 141 -5.64 13.54 -6.88
N ILE A 142 -5.64 14.73 -6.30
CA ILE A 142 -6.78 15.67 -6.40
C ILE A 142 -6.68 16.61 -7.61
N ASN A 143 -5.57 16.55 -8.35
CA ASN A 143 -5.25 17.40 -9.50
C ASN A 143 -5.30 18.90 -9.16
N VAL A 144 -4.59 19.30 -8.09
CA VAL A 144 -4.50 20.70 -7.63
C VAL A 144 -3.04 21.11 -7.46
N GLY A 145 -2.72 22.32 -7.86
CA GLY A 145 -1.38 22.92 -7.70
C GLY A 145 -0.36 22.49 -8.74
N GLY A 146 -0.52 21.32 -9.35
CA GLY A 146 0.33 20.84 -10.45
C GLY A 146 1.84 21.04 -10.24
N ASP A 147 2.55 21.33 -11.30
CA ASP A 147 4.00 21.57 -11.29
C ASP A 147 4.42 22.76 -10.42
N GLN A 148 3.54 23.75 -10.24
CA GLN A 148 3.86 24.92 -9.39
C GLN A 148 4.11 24.47 -7.95
N LEU A 149 3.23 23.66 -7.38
CA LEU A 149 3.39 23.13 -6.03
C LEU A 149 4.64 22.24 -5.91
N LEU A 150 4.86 21.35 -6.90
CA LEU A 150 6.04 20.51 -6.92
C LEU A 150 7.33 21.32 -6.90
N ARG A 151 7.40 22.44 -7.65
CA ARG A 151 8.54 23.38 -7.62
C ARG A 151 8.67 24.10 -6.28
N VAL A 152 7.58 24.42 -5.60
CA VAL A 152 7.62 24.98 -4.23
C VAL A 152 8.21 23.95 -3.26
N ILE A 153 7.76 22.69 -3.31
CA ILE A 153 8.30 21.62 -2.46
C ILE A 153 9.77 21.33 -2.79
N GLN A 154 10.14 21.33 -4.07
CA GLN A 154 11.52 21.16 -4.51
C GLN A 154 12.43 22.22 -3.85
N ARG A 155 12.04 23.50 -3.90
CA ARG A 155 12.78 24.59 -3.24
C ARG A 155 12.82 24.45 -1.71
N ALA A 156 11.71 24.04 -1.09
CA ALA A 156 11.63 23.82 0.35
C ALA A 156 12.55 22.69 0.86
N THR A 157 12.94 21.78 -0.02
CA THR A 157 13.78 20.61 0.29
C THR A 157 15.24 20.78 -0.14
N GLU A 158 15.55 21.82 -0.90
CA GLU A 158 16.88 22.09 -1.44
C GLU A 158 17.89 22.42 -0.32
N GLY A 159 19.09 21.87 -0.42
CA GLY A 159 20.19 22.14 0.53
C GLY A 159 20.01 21.57 1.93
N ARG A 160 18.92 20.87 2.22
CA ARG A 160 18.61 20.29 3.53
C ARG A 160 19.24 18.91 3.71
N ASP A 161 18.95 18.27 4.83
CA ASP A 161 19.48 16.95 5.17
C ASP A 161 19.09 15.87 4.16
N HIS A 162 19.60 14.67 4.36
CA HIS A 162 19.46 13.58 3.41
C HIS A 162 18.00 13.09 3.22
N ARG A 163 17.13 13.18 4.23
CA ARG A 163 15.71 12.80 4.09
C ARG A 163 14.97 13.77 3.16
N TYR A 164 15.24 15.07 3.30
CA TYR A 164 14.72 16.09 2.38
C TYR A 164 15.28 15.95 0.97
N ARG A 165 16.55 15.54 0.83
CA ARG A 165 17.14 15.25 -0.49
C ARG A 165 16.44 14.09 -1.20
N LEU A 166 15.97 13.07 -0.48
CA LEU A 166 15.18 11.99 -1.06
C LEU A 166 13.83 12.49 -1.58
N VAL A 167 13.15 13.36 -0.82
CA VAL A 167 11.90 14.00 -1.25
C VAL A 167 12.17 14.91 -2.48
N ASN A 168 13.24 15.71 -2.45
CA ASN A 168 13.64 16.54 -3.58
C ASN A 168 13.87 15.71 -4.85
N LEU A 169 14.59 14.59 -4.72
CA LEU A 169 14.85 13.70 -5.84
C LEU A 169 13.56 13.08 -6.40
N ALA A 170 12.63 12.67 -5.54
CA ALA A 170 11.34 12.12 -5.98
C ALA A 170 10.50 13.17 -6.72
N VAL A 171 10.40 14.38 -6.18
CA VAL A 171 9.70 15.51 -6.81
C VAL A 171 10.35 15.89 -8.14
N THR A 172 11.69 15.94 -8.19
CA THR A 172 12.44 16.22 -9.41
C THR A 172 12.18 15.18 -10.48
N ARG A 173 12.18 13.88 -10.12
CA ARG A 173 11.83 12.80 -11.05
C ARG A 173 10.42 12.99 -11.62
N ARG A 174 9.43 13.28 -10.77
CA ARG A 174 8.06 13.56 -11.21
C ARG A 174 7.99 14.72 -12.19
N LEU A 175 8.71 15.82 -11.93
CA LEU A 175 8.74 17.01 -12.80
C LEU A 175 9.41 16.75 -14.17
N VAL A 176 10.42 15.88 -14.19
CA VAL A 176 11.20 15.59 -15.42
C VAL A 176 10.57 14.49 -16.26
N ASN A 177 9.88 13.55 -15.65
CA ASN A 177 9.26 12.42 -16.31
C ASN A 177 7.89 12.81 -16.92
N ALA A 178 7.89 13.72 -17.88
CA ALA A 178 6.71 13.95 -18.70
C ALA A 178 6.40 12.68 -19.52
N PRO A 179 5.11 12.31 -19.66
CA PRO A 179 4.71 11.17 -20.47
C PRO A 179 5.26 11.29 -21.89
N LYS A 180 6.04 10.31 -22.32
CA LYS A 180 6.58 10.29 -23.70
C LYS A 180 5.55 9.67 -24.63
N PRO A 181 5.42 10.20 -25.86
CA PRO A 181 4.63 9.56 -26.90
C PRO A 181 5.08 8.10 -27.06
N PHE A 182 4.12 7.20 -27.15
CA PHE A 182 4.39 5.78 -27.37
C PHE A 182 3.98 5.35 -28.76
N SER A 183 4.80 4.53 -29.38
CA SER A 183 4.47 3.75 -30.55
C SER A 183 4.75 2.28 -30.28
N GLU A 184 3.82 1.40 -30.62
CA GLU A 184 4.07 -0.04 -30.58
C GLU A 184 5.25 -0.37 -31.53
N SER A 185 6.30 -0.96 -30.96
CA SER A 185 7.50 -1.35 -31.69
C SER A 185 7.58 -2.86 -31.91
N ASN A 186 6.80 -3.63 -31.16
CA ASN A 186 6.81 -5.09 -31.14
C ASN A 186 5.46 -5.70 -31.59
N GLY A 187 4.68 -4.96 -32.38
CA GLY A 187 3.41 -5.45 -32.93
C GLY A 187 2.31 -5.70 -31.89
N GLY A 188 2.38 -5.10 -30.73
CA GLY A 188 1.41 -5.28 -29.64
C GLY A 188 1.68 -6.52 -28.77
N ARG A 189 2.86 -7.16 -28.87
CA ARG A 189 3.24 -8.32 -28.04
C ARG A 189 3.17 -8.01 -26.56
N THR A 190 2.67 -8.97 -25.80
CA THR A 190 2.46 -8.83 -24.36
C THR A 190 3.21 -9.90 -23.57
N ALA A 191 3.88 -9.50 -22.47
CA ALA A 191 4.37 -10.44 -21.46
C ALA A 191 3.39 -10.53 -20.31
N ILE A 192 2.98 -11.73 -19.93
CA ILE A 192 2.14 -11.99 -18.75
C ILE A 192 3.03 -12.59 -17.66
N VAL A 193 3.27 -11.81 -16.61
CA VAL A 193 4.08 -12.20 -15.45
C VAL A 193 3.15 -12.69 -14.34
N VAL A 194 3.05 -14.00 -14.18
CA VAL A 194 2.32 -14.66 -13.10
C VAL A 194 3.24 -14.78 -11.90
N ALA A 195 3.06 -13.90 -10.90
CA ALA A 195 4.01 -13.74 -9.80
C ALA A 195 3.35 -13.84 -8.42
N GLY A 196 3.83 -14.75 -7.58
CA GLY A 196 3.37 -14.93 -6.21
C GLY A 196 2.99 -16.37 -5.87
N GLN A 197 2.27 -16.54 -4.77
CA GLN A 197 1.94 -17.84 -4.20
C GLN A 197 0.82 -18.55 -4.96
N MET A 198 1.06 -19.76 -5.42
CA MET A 198 0.07 -20.63 -6.05
C MET A 198 -0.89 -21.21 -4.99
N ARG A 199 -2.18 -21.01 -5.20
CA ARG A 199 -3.26 -21.64 -4.42
C ARG A 199 -4.26 -22.23 -5.37
N ASN A 200 -4.51 -23.53 -5.24
CA ASN A 200 -5.42 -24.26 -6.10
C ASN A 200 -5.16 -23.98 -7.61
N PRO A 201 -3.93 -24.23 -8.12
CA PRO A 201 -3.53 -23.83 -9.46
C PRO A 201 -4.35 -24.48 -10.57
N GLU A 202 -4.82 -25.72 -10.37
CA GLU A 202 -5.66 -26.45 -11.31
C GLU A 202 -6.98 -25.71 -11.63
N ARG A 203 -7.48 -24.91 -10.70
CA ARG A 203 -8.67 -24.07 -10.88
C ARG A 203 -8.31 -22.63 -11.21
N ALA A 204 -7.28 -22.11 -10.55
CA ALA A 204 -6.93 -20.70 -10.66
C ALA A 204 -6.33 -20.34 -12.03
N LEU A 205 -5.49 -21.19 -12.61
CA LEU A 205 -4.83 -20.89 -13.88
C LEU A 205 -5.78 -20.93 -15.08
N PRO A 206 -6.68 -21.90 -15.24
CA PRO A 206 -7.70 -21.84 -16.28
C PRO A 206 -8.64 -20.64 -16.14
N GLU A 207 -8.98 -20.28 -14.90
CA GLU A 207 -9.77 -19.06 -14.63
C GLU A 207 -9.03 -17.82 -15.11
N LEU A 208 -7.75 -17.70 -14.75
CA LEU A 208 -6.89 -16.61 -15.19
C LEU A 208 -6.85 -16.47 -16.71
N GLN A 209 -6.65 -17.58 -17.44
CA GLN A 209 -6.62 -17.56 -18.91
C GLN A 209 -7.94 -17.14 -19.53
N ARG A 210 -9.07 -17.55 -18.95
CA ARG A 210 -10.41 -17.16 -19.44
C ARG A 210 -10.60 -15.64 -19.39
N HIS A 211 -10.02 -14.98 -18.41
CA HIS A 211 -10.15 -13.56 -18.19
C HIS A 211 -9.08 -12.72 -18.89
N LEU A 212 -7.91 -13.30 -19.19
CA LEU A 212 -6.82 -12.63 -19.92
C LEU A 212 -6.91 -12.98 -21.42
N GLN A 213 -7.75 -12.25 -22.15
CA GLN A 213 -7.95 -12.44 -23.60
C GLN A 213 -7.02 -11.52 -24.39
N VAL A 214 -5.72 -11.60 -24.08
CA VAL A 214 -4.67 -10.81 -24.72
C VAL A 214 -4.03 -11.64 -25.84
N ASN A 215 -3.97 -11.06 -27.02
CA ASN A 215 -3.36 -11.71 -28.18
C ASN A 215 -1.83 -11.66 -28.08
N ASP A 216 -1.16 -12.63 -28.72
CA ASP A 216 0.32 -12.69 -28.81
C ASP A 216 1.01 -12.52 -27.45
N ALA A 217 0.60 -13.34 -26.48
CA ALA A 217 1.06 -13.28 -25.10
C ALA A 217 2.03 -14.40 -24.76
N ASP A 218 3.19 -14.01 -24.22
CA ASP A 218 4.16 -14.91 -23.59
C ASP A 218 3.99 -14.91 -22.07
N TYR A 219 3.95 -16.10 -21.47
CA TYR A 219 3.80 -16.26 -20.03
C TYR A 219 5.14 -16.50 -19.34
N PHE A 220 5.32 -15.85 -18.20
CA PHE A 220 6.45 -15.99 -17.28
C PHE A 220 5.93 -16.25 -15.87
N VAL A 221 6.31 -17.36 -15.26
CA VAL A 221 5.82 -17.76 -13.94
C VAL A 221 6.92 -17.66 -12.90
N SER A 222 6.66 -16.97 -11.79
CA SER A 222 7.53 -16.97 -10.60
C SER A 222 6.69 -17.27 -9.36
N SER A 223 6.99 -18.38 -8.69
CA SER A 223 6.23 -18.83 -7.51
C SER A 223 7.10 -19.61 -6.54
N TRP A 224 6.54 -19.92 -5.38
CA TRP A 224 7.10 -20.91 -4.47
C TRP A 224 6.93 -22.32 -5.04
N SER A 225 7.87 -23.21 -4.77
CA SER A 225 7.83 -24.61 -5.15
C SER A 225 6.75 -25.40 -4.38
N THR A 226 6.17 -24.80 -3.34
CA THR A 226 5.09 -25.36 -2.54
C THR A 226 3.79 -24.60 -2.75
N LEU A 227 2.67 -25.35 -2.74
CA LEU A 227 1.35 -24.73 -2.82
C LEU A 227 1.09 -23.85 -1.61
N GLY A 228 0.61 -22.63 -1.87
CA GLY A 228 0.33 -21.65 -0.85
C GLY A 228 -0.79 -22.07 0.08
N ARG A 229 -0.54 -21.91 1.35
CA ARG A 229 -1.46 -22.20 2.43
C ARG A 229 -1.51 -21.03 3.40
N THR A 230 -2.67 -20.78 3.97
CA THR A 230 -2.76 -19.88 5.13
C THR A 230 -2.27 -20.63 6.36
N SER A 231 -1.31 -20.06 7.10
CA SER A 231 -0.79 -20.68 8.33
C SER A 231 -1.90 -20.89 9.36
N LEU A 232 -1.85 -22.04 10.02
CA LEU A 232 -2.75 -22.38 11.12
C LEU A 232 -2.31 -21.64 12.37
N ASN A 233 -3.05 -20.61 12.75
CA ASN A 233 -2.86 -19.89 13.99
C ASN A 233 -4.21 -19.47 14.58
N ARG A 234 -4.25 -19.10 15.86
CA ARG A 234 -5.48 -18.80 16.59
C ARG A 234 -6.36 -17.74 15.92
N SER A 235 -5.76 -16.71 15.35
CA SER A 235 -6.51 -15.63 14.69
C SER A 235 -7.09 -15.99 13.33
N ARG A 236 -6.77 -17.18 12.80
CA ARG A 236 -7.13 -17.59 11.43
C ARG A 236 -7.81 -18.95 11.35
N LEU A 237 -8.19 -19.57 12.48
CA LEU A 237 -8.80 -20.91 12.52
C LEU A 237 -9.98 -21.03 11.55
N SER A 238 -10.91 -20.10 11.58
CA SER A 238 -12.09 -20.09 10.69
C SER A 238 -11.77 -19.89 9.19
N ARG A 239 -10.54 -19.51 8.85
CA ARG A 239 -10.09 -19.36 7.46
C ARG A 239 -9.33 -20.58 6.95
N VAL A 240 -8.89 -21.46 7.85
CA VAL A 240 -7.96 -22.56 7.56
C VAL A 240 -8.62 -23.91 7.84
N LEU A 241 -9.49 -24.00 8.82
CA LEU A 241 -10.18 -25.22 9.22
C LEU A 241 -11.61 -25.23 8.67
N ASP A 242 -12.11 -26.40 8.35
CA ASP A 242 -13.54 -26.57 8.16
C ASP A 242 -14.30 -26.39 9.50
N SER A 243 -15.62 -26.22 9.42
CA SER A 243 -16.45 -25.93 10.59
C SER A 243 -16.37 -27.00 11.68
N GLU A 244 -16.17 -28.27 11.32
CA GLU A 244 -16.09 -29.40 12.23
C GLU A 244 -14.72 -29.45 12.95
N ALA A 245 -13.66 -28.94 12.32
CA ALA A 245 -12.31 -28.92 12.85
C ALA A 245 -12.03 -27.73 13.78
N ILE A 246 -12.81 -26.63 13.66
CA ILE A 246 -12.60 -25.40 14.45
C ILE A 246 -12.57 -25.68 15.98
N PRO A 247 -13.52 -26.39 16.59
CA PRO A 247 -13.50 -26.63 18.04
C PRO A 247 -12.22 -27.35 18.50
N LEU A 248 -11.72 -28.30 17.69
CA LEU A 248 -10.47 -28.99 18.00
C LEU A 248 -9.27 -28.03 17.87
N GLY A 249 -9.26 -27.19 16.86
CA GLY A 249 -8.23 -26.15 16.69
C GLY A 249 -8.21 -25.13 17.84
N GLU A 250 -9.37 -24.73 18.34
CA GLU A 250 -9.50 -23.82 19.49
C GLU A 250 -8.98 -24.44 20.80
N SER A 251 -9.04 -25.75 20.93
CA SER A 251 -8.54 -26.48 22.11
C SER A 251 -7.02 -26.59 22.18
N LEU A 252 -6.30 -26.34 21.08
CA LEU A 252 -4.84 -26.43 21.02
C LEU A 252 -4.19 -25.17 21.57
N THR A 253 -3.03 -25.30 22.19
CA THR A 253 -2.16 -24.18 22.54
C THR A 253 -1.52 -23.57 21.27
N ASP A 254 -1.03 -22.33 21.36
CA ASP A 254 -0.35 -21.69 20.21
C ASP A 254 0.91 -22.47 19.78
N ARG A 255 1.60 -23.11 20.74
CA ARG A 255 2.74 -23.98 20.45
C ARG A 255 2.31 -25.25 19.69
N GLU A 256 1.22 -25.90 20.10
CA GLU A 256 0.68 -27.06 19.40
C GLU A 256 0.18 -26.68 18.01
N LEU A 257 -0.52 -25.54 17.87
CA LEU A 257 -0.93 -25.02 16.55
C LEU A 257 0.27 -24.83 15.61
N ALA A 258 1.38 -24.27 16.10
CA ALA A 258 2.58 -24.09 15.29
C ALA A 258 3.22 -25.42 14.86
N LEU A 259 3.24 -26.43 15.76
CA LEU A 259 3.76 -27.77 15.43
C LEU A 259 2.86 -28.49 14.43
N VAL A 260 1.55 -28.43 14.65
CA VAL A 260 0.54 -29.00 13.73
C VAL A 260 0.59 -28.32 12.37
N ASP A 261 0.77 -26.99 12.36
CA ASP A 261 0.94 -26.22 11.12
C ASP A 261 2.14 -26.72 10.31
N LYS A 262 3.27 -26.95 10.98
CA LYS A 262 4.48 -27.48 10.37
C LYS A 262 4.25 -28.89 9.78
N GLU A 263 3.60 -29.77 10.53
CA GLU A 263 3.28 -31.14 10.08
C GLU A 263 2.35 -31.12 8.87
N LEU A 264 1.27 -30.35 8.91
CA LEU A 264 0.35 -30.17 7.79
C LEU A 264 1.05 -29.58 6.55
N SER A 265 2.06 -28.75 6.75
CA SER A 265 2.85 -28.21 5.64
C SER A 265 3.71 -29.28 4.97
N SER A 266 4.29 -30.19 5.76
CA SER A 266 5.12 -31.28 5.22
C SER A 266 4.31 -32.31 4.43
N GLN A 267 3.03 -32.48 4.74
CA GLN A 267 2.16 -33.46 4.08
C GLN A 267 1.59 -33.00 2.72
N ARG A 268 1.54 -31.68 2.48
CA ARG A 268 0.90 -31.08 1.29
C ARG A 268 1.86 -30.59 0.21
N GLY A 269 3.12 -30.91 0.30
CA GLY A 269 4.07 -30.60 -0.75
C GLY A 269 3.72 -31.36 -2.03
N ALA A 270 3.04 -30.70 -2.99
CA ALA A 270 3.12 -31.19 -4.37
C ALA A 270 4.62 -31.22 -4.72
N SER A 271 5.07 -32.29 -5.36
CA SER A 271 6.46 -32.30 -5.83
C SER A 271 6.68 -31.16 -6.81
N LEU A 272 7.90 -30.65 -6.91
CA LEU A 272 8.28 -29.62 -7.88
C LEU A 272 7.86 -30.04 -9.31
N GLU A 273 8.01 -31.31 -9.63
CA GLU A 273 7.60 -31.92 -10.91
C GLU A 273 6.09 -31.79 -11.11
N THR A 274 5.27 -32.14 -10.10
CA THR A 274 3.81 -32.03 -10.17
C THR A 274 3.36 -30.58 -10.42
N LEU A 275 3.99 -29.60 -9.76
CA LEU A 275 3.63 -28.19 -9.97
C LEU A 275 4.01 -27.72 -11.37
N ASN A 276 5.18 -28.10 -11.88
CA ASN A 276 5.60 -27.84 -13.25
C ASN A 276 4.60 -28.44 -14.27
N GLU A 277 4.19 -29.70 -14.08
CA GLU A 277 3.19 -30.35 -14.95
C GLU A 277 1.85 -29.60 -14.92
N ILE A 278 1.36 -29.22 -13.75
CA ILE A 278 0.13 -28.42 -13.61
C ILE A 278 0.24 -27.12 -14.40
N LEU A 279 1.36 -26.41 -14.26
CA LEU A 279 1.60 -25.14 -14.96
C LEU A 279 1.59 -25.31 -16.48
N LEU A 280 2.36 -26.27 -17.00
CA LEU A 280 2.45 -26.54 -18.43
C LEU A 280 1.12 -27.03 -19.04
N ASN A 281 0.37 -27.85 -18.30
CA ASN A 281 -0.94 -28.31 -18.73
C ASN A 281 -2.02 -27.20 -18.68
N SER A 282 -1.89 -26.28 -17.72
CA SER A 282 -2.86 -25.20 -17.54
C SER A 282 -2.63 -24.00 -18.43
N ILE A 283 -1.40 -23.77 -18.88
CA ILE A 283 -1.01 -22.62 -19.72
C ILE A 283 -0.31 -23.14 -21.00
N PRO A 284 -1.05 -23.42 -22.07
CA PRO A 284 -0.51 -24.08 -23.28
C PRO A 284 0.66 -23.36 -23.95
N SER A 285 0.75 -22.03 -23.83
CA SER A 285 1.85 -21.21 -24.38
C SER A 285 3.04 -21.07 -23.44
N LEU A 286 3.01 -21.68 -22.26
CA LEU A 286 4.08 -21.61 -21.28
C LEU A 286 5.19 -22.61 -21.62
N HIS A 287 6.44 -22.16 -21.63
CA HIS A 287 7.63 -22.98 -21.82
C HIS A 287 8.32 -23.21 -20.46
N THR A 288 9.02 -24.36 -20.32
CA THR A 288 9.69 -24.74 -19.08
C THR A 288 10.78 -23.76 -18.64
N ASP A 289 11.48 -23.13 -19.58
CA ASP A 289 12.49 -22.11 -19.34
C ASP A 289 11.91 -20.77 -18.82
N ARG A 290 10.58 -20.65 -18.82
CA ARG A 290 9.83 -19.51 -18.30
C ARG A 290 9.13 -19.80 -16.96
N ILE A 291 9.52 -20.86 -16.29
CA ILE A 291 9.02 -21.25 -14.96
C ILE A 291 10.15 -21.13 -13.95
N HIS A 292 9.96 -20.30 -12.94
CA HIS A 292 10.88 -20.12 -11.83
C HIS A 292 10.20 -20.46 -10.52
N LEU A 293 10.51 -21.62 -9.96
CA LEU A 293 9.99 -22.10 -8.69
C LEU A 293 11.12 -22.19 -7.67
N VAL A 294 10.90 -21.59 -6.49
CA VAL A 294 11.89 -21.55 -5.40
C VAL A 294 11.31 -22.08 -4.10
N ASP A 295 12.16 -22.63 -3.26
CA ASP A 295 11.75 -23.13 -1.95
C ASP A 295 11.65 -21.98 -0.93
N GLU A 296 10.43 -21.67 -0.49
CA GLU A 296 10.19 -20.64 0.54
C GLU A 296 10.88 -20.97 1.88
N SER A 297 11.26 -22.23 2.12
CA SER A 297 11.93 -22.66 3.35
C SER A 297 13.39 -22.26 3.43
N GLU A 298 14.01 -21.82 2.33
CA GLU A 298 15.39 -21.34 2.33
C GLU A 298 15.61 -20.19 3.32
N PRO A 299 16.77 -20.13 3.98
CA PRO A 299 17.04 -19.16 5.04
C PRO A 299 16.81 -17.70 4.63
N VAL A 300 17.13 -17.34 3.39
CA VAL A 300 16.98 -15.98 2.86
C VAL A 300 15.50 -15.52 2.87
N PHE A 301 14.57 -16.41 2.55
CA PHE A 301 13.16 -16.08 2.48
C PHE A 301 12.48 -16.02 3.86
N LYS A 302 13.06 -16.66 4.87
CA LYS A 302 12.59 -16.55 6.26
C LYS A 302 12.78 -15.17 6.86
N LEU A 303 13.75 -14.41 6.33
CA LEU A 303 14.02 -13.04 6.76
C LEU A 303 13.15 -11.99 6.04
N MET A 304 12.41 -12.40 5.01
CA MET A 304 11.57 -11.51 4.21
C MET A 304 10.15 -11.45 4.76
N ASP A 305 9.61 -10.24 4.86
CA ASP A 305 8.18 -10.05 5.06
C ASP A 305 7.38 -10.32 3.75
N ASN A 306 6.05 -10.24 3.83
CA ASN A 306 5.20 -10.51 2.67
C ASN A 306 5.39 -9.50 1.53
N GLY A 307 5.72 -8.25 1.83
CA GLY A 307 5.99 -7.23 0.84
C GLY A 307 7.30 -7.53 0.09
N MET A 308 8.34 -7.89 0.82
CA MET A 308 9.63 -8.31 0.24
C MET A 308 9.48 -9.56 -0.63
N LYS A 309 8.73 -10.57 -0.18
CA LYS A 309 8.45 -11.78 -0.96
C LYS A 309 7.70 -11.49 -2.26
N MET A 310 6.74 -10.57 -2.22
CA MET A 310 6.05 -10.10 -3.41
C MET A 310 7.01 -9.44 -4.40
N HIS A 311 7.83 -8.52 -3.92
CA HIS A 311 8.82 -7.84 -4.75
C HIS A 311 9.87 -8.79 -5.31
N TYR A 312 10.28 -9.80 -4.54
CA TYR A 312 11.17 -10.86 -5.03
C TYR A 312 10.57 -11.53 -6.29
N HIS A 313 9.33 -12.02 -6.22
CA HIS A 313 8.70 -12.64 -7.38
C HIS A 313 8.47 -11.70 -8.57
N ASN A 314 8.23 -10.42 -8.31
CA ASN A 314 8.13 -9.42 -9.37
C ASN A 314 9.48 -9.20 -10.07
N LEU A 315 10.58 -9.19 -9.30
CA LEU A 315 11.94 -8.91 -9.80
C LEU A 315 12.57 -10.08 -10.56
N VAL A 316 12.13 -11.31 -10.32
CA VAL A 316 12.77 -12.53 -10.86
C VAL A 316 12.96 -12.45 -12.36
N TRP A 317 11.91 -12.23 -13.12
CA TRP A 317 12.00 -12.26 -14.58
C TRP A 317 12.79 -11.09 -15.17
N PRO A 318 12.61 -9.83 -14.77
CA PRO A 318 13.50 -8.76 -15.17
C PRO A 318 14.98 -9.05 -14.87
N SER A 319 15.28 -9.71 -13.74
CA SER A 319 16.65 -10.04 -13.36
C SER A 319 17.25 -11.18 -14.19
N ILE A 320 16.48 -12.24 -14.48
CA ILE A 320 16.93 -13.38 -15.29
C ILE A 320 17.13 -12.99 -16.75
N LEU A 321 16.17 -12.25 -17.31
CA LEU A 321 16.17 -11.86 -18.70
C LEU A 321 17.14 -10.69 -19.02
N GLY A 322 17.50 -9.94 -17.98
CA GLY A 322 18.41 -8.80 -18.07
C GLY A 322 17.68 -7.46 -18.25
N GLU A 323 18.44 -6.41 -17.97
CA GLU A 323 17.93 -5.03 -18.01
C GLU A 323 17.32 -4.67 -19.36
N ARG A 324 16.13 -4.10 -19.31
CA ARG A 324 15.34 -3.66 -20.48
C ARG A 324 14.92 -4.79 -21.42
N TYR A 325 14.98 -6.04 -21.02
CA TYR A 325 14.54 -7.13 -21.88
C TYR A 325 13.03 -7.03 -22.17
N LEU A 326 12.22 -6.82 -21.13
CA LEU A 326 10.77 -6.71 -21.30
C LEU A 326 10.40 -5.53 -22.18
N SER A 327 10.97 -4.35 -21.95
CA SER A 327 10.67 -3.15 -22.73
C SER A 327 11.20 -3.19 -24.17
N ARG A 328 12.17 -4.06 -24.48
CA ARG A 328 12.66 -4.24 -25.86
C ARG A 328 11.89 -5.25 -26.68
N ASN A 329 11.31 -6.26 -26.02
CA ASN A 329 10.69 -7.40 -26.70
C ASN A 329 9.16 -7.41 -26.63
N TYR A 330 8.57 -6.59 -25.76
CA TYR A 330 7.14 -6.50 -25.55
C TYR A 330 6.70 -5.05 -25.51
N ASP A 331 5.51 -4.78 -26.00
CA ASP A 331 4.89 -3.46 -25.91
C ASP A 331 4.16 -3.29 -24.57
N TYR A 332 3.61 -4.39 -24.04
CA TYR A 332 2.85 -4.40 -22.81
C TYR A 332 3.30 -5.52 -21.87
N VAL A 333 3.10 -5.28 -20.57
CA VAL A 333 3.29 -6.29 -19.53
C VAL A 333 2.07 -6.32 -18.63
N VAL A 334 1.60 -7.50 -18.31
CA VAL A 334 0.54 -7.76 -17.34
C VAL A 334 1.14 -8.52 -16.16
N LYS A 335 1.13 -7.95 -14.97
CA LYS A 335 1.48 -8.67 -13.74
C LYS A 335 0.21 -9.12 -13.05
N VAL A 336 0.15 -10.38 -12.69
CA VAL A 336 -1.01 -10.97 -12.02
C VAL A 336 -0.59 -11.99 -10.97
N ARG A 337 -1.29 -12.00 -9.83
CA ARG A 337 -1.16 -13.09 -8.85
C ARG A 337 -1.88 -14.34 -9.36
N PRO A 338 -1.28 -15.52 -9.19
CA PRO A 338 -1.85 -16.76 -9.70
C PRO A 338 -3.16 -17.21 -9.00
N ASP A 339 -3.44 -16.69 -7.83
CA ASP A 339 -4.59 -17.08 -6.99
C ASP A 339 -5.75 -16.06 -7.01
N LEU A 340 -5.79 -15.16 -8.01
CA LEU A 340 -6.88 -14.21 -8.17
C LEU A 340 -8.15 -14.88 -8.70
N ILE A 341 -9.29 -14.46 -8.15
CA ILE A 341 -10.62 -14.73 -8.70
C ILE A 341 -11.11 -13.43 -9.32
N PHE A 342 -11.51 -13.50 -10.57
CA PHE A 342 -12.09 -12.38 -11.27
C PHE A 342 -13.62 -12.45 -11.31
N LYS A 343 -14.26 -11.31 -11.51
CA LYS A 343 -15.71 -11.23 -11.65
C LYS A 343 -16.10 -11.81 -13.01
N GLU A 344 -17.11 -12.67 -13.01
CA GLU A 344 -17.64 -13.26 -14.23
C GLU A 344 -18.05 -12.20 -15.26
N GLY A 345 -17.78 -12.45 -16.54
CA GLY A 345 -18.07 -11.53 -17.63
C GLY A 345 -17.11 -10.34 -17.76
N THR A 346 -16.08 -10.25 -16.92
CA THR A 346 -15.02 -9.23 -17.07
C THR A 346 -13.77 -9.84 -17.70
N VAL A 347 -13.19 -9.17 -18.69
CA VAL A 347 -12.00 -9.61 -19.44
C VAL A 347 -11.04 -8.45 -19.64
N LEU A 348 -9.76 -8.78 -19.78
CA LEU A 348 -8.73 -7.85 -20.25
C LEU A 348 -8.36 -8.24 -21.67
N THR A 349 -8.44 -7.30 -22.59
CA THR A 349 -8.13 -7.49 -24.00
C THR A 349 -6.89 -6.69 -24.43
N SER A 350 -6.34 -7.00 -25.62
CA SER A 350 -5.26 -6.19 -26.19
C SER A 350 -5.68 -4.74 -26.49
N GLU A 351 -6.96 -4.49 -26.73
CA GLU A 351 -7.48 -3.13 -26.93
C GLU A 351 -7.44 -2.32 -25.62
N ASP A 352 -7.77 -2.95 -24.51
CA ASP A 352 -7.67 -2.31 -23.19
C ASP A 352 -6.23 -1.90 -22.87
N LEU A 353 -5.25 -2.73 -23.24
CA LEU A 353 -3.83 -2.39 -23.10
C LEU A 353 -3.45 -1.15 -23.94
N ARG A 354 -3.93 -1.08 -25.19
CA ARG A 354 -3.67 0.05 -26.09
C ARG A 354 -4.32 1.35 -25.64
N SER A 355 -5.41 1.26 -24.91
CA SER A 355 -6.16 2.43 -24.43
C SER A 355 -5.47 3.19 -23.28
N LEU A 356 -4.43 2.61 -22.69
CA LEU A 356 -3.71 3.23 -21.57
C LEU A 356 -2.92 4.46 -21.97
N GLY A 357 -2.91 5.45 -21.11
CA GLY A 357 -1.99 6.59 -21.21
C GLY A 357 -0.53 6.15 -21.12
N PRO A 358 0.41 6.99 -21.60
CA PRO A 358 1.82 6.60 -21.75
C PRO A 358 2.52 6.11 -20.51
N SER A 359 2.13 6.58 -19.32
CA SER A 359 2.71 6.17 -18.04
C SER A 359 1.68 5.58 -17.08
N ASP A 360 0.42 5.41 -17.52
CA ASP A 360 -0.64 4.90 -16.68
C ASP A 360 -0.58 3.37 -16.57
N ILE A 361 -1.14 2.87 -15.46
CA ILE A 361 -1.33 1.43 -15.26
C ILE A 361 -2.81 1.11 -15.03
N GLY A 362 -3.31 0.10 -15.70
CA GLY A 362 -4.55 -0.56 -15.31
C GLY A 362 -4.31 -1.36 -14.03
N ASN A 363 -5.25 -1.32 -13.08
CA ASN A 363 -5.00 -1.80 -11.73
C ASN A 363 -6.27 -2.37 -11.11
N ASP A 364 -6.15 -3.26 -10.14
CA ASP A 364 -7.27 -3.83 -9.37
C ASP A 364 -7.95 -2.79 -8.45
N HIS A 365 -7.32 -1.61 -8.28
CA HIS A 365 -7.91 -0.43 -7.66
C HIS A 365 -7.81 0.77 -8.60
N PRO A 366 -8.93 1.35 -9.06
CA PRO A 366 -8.93 2.42 -10.07
C PRO A 366 -8.38 3.76 -9.58
N ASN A 367 -8.16 3.89 -8.29
CA ASN A 367 -7.70 5.12 -7.64
C ASN A 367 -6.48 4.84 -6.77
N TRP A 368 -5.78 5.90 -6.44
CA TRP A 368 -4.74 5.87 -5.42
C TRP A 368 -5.31 5.38 -4.08
N LEU A 369 -4.60 4.46 -3.45
CA LEU A 369 -4.91 3.99 -2.10
C LEU A 369 -4.24 4.90 -1.08
N PHE A 370 -5.03 5.37 -0.11
CA PHE A 370 -4.49 6.13 1.01
C PHE A 370 -4.04 5.16 2.10
N GLU A 371 -2.75 5.02 2.23
CA GLU A 371 -2.10 4.14 3.20
C GLU A 371 -1.44 4.96 4.32
N PRO A 372 -1.24 4.38 5.52
CA PRO A 372 -0.63 5.10 6.64
C PRO A 372 0.73 5.75 6.35
N TRP A 373 1.43 5.31 5.31
CA TRP A 373 2.79 5.74 4.95
C TRP A 373 2.86 6.40 3.58
N GLY A 374 1.76 6.91 3.10
CA GLY A 374 1.68 7.58 1.80
C GLY A 374 0.57 7.03 0.93
N PHE A 375 0.68 7.23 -0.39
CA PHE A 375 -0.29 6.74 -1.35
C PHE A 375 0.23 5.51 -2.06
N GLY A 376 -0.62 4.49 -2.15
CA GLY A 376 -0.30 3.23 -2.80
C GLY A 376 -1.16 2.97 -4.04
N VAL A 377 -0.84 1.89 -4.72
CA VAL A 377 -1.64 1.31 -5.81
C VAL A 377 -1.85 -0.17 -5.53
N GLY A 378 -2.83 -0.80 -6.14
CA GLY A 378 -3.04 -2.25 -6.00
C GLY A 378 -1.80 -3.02 -6.48
N ASP A 379 -1.43 -4.06 -5.76
CA ASP A 379 -0.21 -4.86 -6.00
C ASP A 379 -0.51 -6.27 -6.50
N GLN A 380 -1.79 -6.66 -6.55
CA GLN A 380 -2.17 -8.02 -6.90
C GLN A 380 -2.31 -8.22 -8.41
N PHE A 381 -2.84 -7.21 -9.08
CA PHE A 381 -3.04 -7.18 -10.52
C PHE A 381 -2.81 -5.78 -11.04
N PHE A 382 -1.86 -5.63 -11.95
CA PHE A 382 -1.61 -4.37 -12.66
C PHE A 382 -0.95 -4.63 -14.00
N TYR A 383 -1.20 -3.74 -14.95
CA TYR A 383 -0.68 -3.85 -16.31
C TYR A 383 -0.45 -2.48 -16.92
N GLY A 384 0.43 -2.42 -17.87
CA GLY A 384 0.79 -1.18 -18.57
C GLY A 384 1.78 -1.41 -19.68
N ARG A 385 2.34 -0.33 -20.16
CA ARG A 385 3.44 -0.38 -21.11
C ARG A 385 4.67 -1.04 -20.49
N SER A 386 5.41 -1.75 -21.32
CA SER A 386 6.53 -2.57 -20.86
C SER A 386 7.64 -1.77 -20.16
N ASP A 387 7.91 -0.54 -20.60
CA ASP A 387 8.90 0.34 -19.96
C ASP A 387 8.47 0.78 -18.54
N VAL A 388 7.20 1.12 -18.37
CA VAL A 388 6.61 1.45 -17.06
C VAL A 388 6.58 0.22 -16.15
N MET A 389 6.10 -0.89 -16.70
CA MET A 389 5.96 -2.13 -15.95
C MET A 389 7.31 -2.73 -15.54
N GLU A 390 8.32 -2.66 -16.40
CA GLU A 390 9.67 -3.13 -16.06
C GLU A 390 10.25 -2.33 -14.90
N ALA A 391 10.06 -1.01 -14.88
CA ALA A 391 10.44 -0.18 -13.75
C ALA A 391 9.69 -0.58 -12.48
N LEU A 392 8.37 -0.80 -12.55
CA LEU A 392 7.58 -1.23 -11.38
C LEU A 392 7.97 -2.62 -10.88
N LEU A 393 8.25 -3.56 -11.77
CA LEU A 393 8.68 -4.91 -11.39
C LEU A 393 10.07 -4.91 -10.76
N THR A 394 10.93 -3.95 -11.08
CA THR A 394 12.30 -3.82 -10.57
C THR A 394 12.44 -2.87 -9.38
N THR A 395 11.34 -2.37 -8.81
CA THR A 395 11.37 -1.42 -7.68
C THR A 395 12.10 -1.95 -6.43
N TRP A 396 12.23 -3.26 -6.27
CA TRP A 396 12.92 -3.83 -5.13
C TRP A 396 14.44 -3.86 -5.35
N SER A 397 15.01 -2.68 -5.41
CA SER A 397 16.45 -2.49 -5.29
C SER A 397 16.73 -1.69 -4.02
N PRO A 398 17.72 -2.07 -3.20
CA PRO A 398 18.13 -1.26 -2.04
C PRO A 398 18.54 0.16 -2.42
N HIS A 399 18.86 0.39 -3.68
CA HIS A 399 19.22 1.71 -4.23
C HIS A 399 18.03 2.45 -4.85
N SER A 400 16.87 1.82 -4.94
CA SER A 400 15.65 2.46 -5.46
C SER A 400 15.23 3.63 -4.57
N VAL A 401 14.86 4.74 -5.17
CA VAL A 401 14.42 5.94 -4.44
C VAL A 401 13.15 5.64 -3.67
N SER A 402 12.23 4.86 -4.21
CA SER A 402 10.99 4.49 -3.54
C SER A 402 11.23 3.65 -2.28
N VAL A 403 12.14 2.67 -2.33
CA VAL A 403 12.53 1.87 -1.16
C VAL A 403 13.20 2.75 -0.10
N ARG A 404 14.12 3.61 -0.51
CA ARG A 404 14.79 4.54 0.39
C ARG A 404 13.83 5.55 1.03
N ILE A 405 12.84 6.03 0.31
CA ILE A 405 11.78 6.87 0.89
C ILE A 405 11.02 6.09 1.97
N GLN A 406 10.61 4.87 1.72
CA GLN A 406 9.91 4.08 2.74
C GLN A 406 10.76 3.84 3.99
N THR A 407 12.02 3.49 3.81
CA THR A 407 12.89 3.15 4.94
C THR A 407 13.43 4.38 5.68
N GLU A 408 13.82 5.42 4.97
CA GLU A 408 14.56 6.55 5.51
C GLU A 408 13.69 7.78 5.76
N VAL A 409 12.69 8.05 4.90
CA VAL A 409 11.75 9.16 5.10
C VAL A 409 10.60 8.71 6.00
N PHE A 410 9.94 7.59 5.69
CA PHE A 410 8.81 7.09 6.49
C PHE A 410 9.22 6.23 7.70
N GLY A 411 10.50 5.99 7.91
CA GLY A 411 11.04 5.31 9.10
C GLY A 411 10.65 3.84 9.22
N LYS A 412 10.54 3.10 8.11
CA LYS A 412 10.16 1.68 8.06
C LYS A 412 11.29 0.77 7.58
N PRO A 413 12.40 0.66 8.32
CA PRO A 413 13.62 0.01 7.85
C PRO A 413 13.47 -1.49 7.55
N ASN A 414 12.53 -2.17 8.18
CA ASN A 414 12.36 -3.64 8.09
C ASN A 414 11.03 -4.06 7.47
N TYR A 415 10.28 -3.13 6.87
CA TYR A 415 8.97 -3.43 6.31
C TYR A 415 8.76 -2.67 5.01
N LEU A 416 8.65 -3.39 3.91
CA LEU A 416 8.26 -2.85 2.61
C LEU A 416 6.76 -3.03 2.41
N GLN A 417 6.04 -1.92 2.39
CA GLN A 417 4.64 -1.95 2.01
C GLN A 417 4.53 -1.90 0.48
N GLY A 418 4.21 -3.04 -0.12
CA GLY A 418 4.20 -3.22 -1.57
C GLY A 418 3.37 -2.17 -2.30
N HIS A 419 2.17 -1.91 -1.82
CA HIS A 419 1.27 -0.89 -2.36
C HIS A 419 1.91 0.51 -2.45
N VAL A 420 2.57 0.95 -1.37
CA VAL A 420 3.18 2.28 -1.29
C VAL A 420 4.45 2.36 -2.13
N ASN A 421 5.26 1.31 -2.14
CA ASN A 421 6.48 1.28 -2.94
C ASN A 421 6.19 1.38 -4.44
N LEU A 422 5.22 0.58 -4.91
CA LEU A 422 4.75 0.65 -6.31
C LEU A 422 4.11 2.00 -6.63
N GLY A 423 3.32 2.54 -5.70
CA GLY A 423 2.68 3.84 -5.86
C GLY A 423 3.70 4.98 -5.98
N LEU A 424 4.72 4.99 -5.13
CA LEU A 424 5.80 5.99 -5.19
C LEU A 424 6.56 5.93 -6.53
N GLU A 425 6.89 4.71 -6.99
CA GLU A 425 7.59 4.55 -8.27
C GLU A 425 6.72 5.01 -9.44
N LEU A 426 5.47 4.56 -9.50
CA LEU A 426 4.51 5.00 -10.51
C LEU A 426 4.37 6.53 -10.52
N TRP A 427 4.24 7.14 -9.35
CA TRP A 427 4.13 8.58 -9.22
C TRP A 427 5.38 9.30 -9.75
N MET A 428 6.58 8.85 -9.39
CA MET A 428 7.84 9.42 -9.87
C MET A 428 8.01 9.29 -11.39
N MET A 429 7.38 8.28 -12.00
CA MET A 429 7.36 8.08 -13.45
C MET A 429 6.34 8.94 -14.20
N GLY A 430 5.56 9.73 -13.51
CA GLY A 430 4.50 10.55 -14.11
C GLY A 430 3.17 9.82 -14.33
N GLY A 431 3.06 8.55 -13.92
CA GLY A 431 1.89 7.72 -14.15
C GLY A 431 0.79 7.85 -13.09
N ASN A 432 -0.37 7.27 -13.41
CA ASN A 432 -1.52 7.16 -12.52
C ASN A 432 -2.14 5.76 -12.61
N PRO A 433 -2.77 5.26 -11.53
CA PRO A 433 -3.63 4.10 -11.61
C PRO A 433 -4.93 4.46 -12.33
N VAL A 434 -5.35 3.62 -13.26
CA VAL A 434 -6.64 3.75 -13.95
C VAL A 434 -7.49 2.50 -13.76
N SER A 435 -8.78 2.63 -13.95
CA SER A 435 -9.71 1.52 -13.82
C SER A 435 -9.42 0.43 -14.84
N SER A 436 -9.36 -0.81 -14.39
CA SER A 436 -9.28 -1.99 -15.25
C SER A 436 -10.67 -2.49 -15.62
N PRO A 437 -10.91 -2.93 -16.88
CA PRO A 437 -12.12 -3.67 -17.22
C PRO A 437 -12.19 -5.00 -16.49
N LEU A 438 -11.04 -5.59 -16.17
CA LEU A 438 -10.95 -6.82 -15.40
C LEU A 438 -11.10 -6.54 -13.90
N GLN A 439 -12.19 -7.01 -13.31
CA GLN A 439 -12.53 -6.74 -11.92
C GLN A 439 -12.22 -7.93 -11.03
N LYS A 440 -11.49 -7.68 -9.95
CA LYS A 440 -11.19 -8.67 -8.92
C LYS A 440 -12.43 -8.96 -8.07
N ASN A 441 -12.71 -10.24 -7.82
CA ASN A 441 -13.78 -10.73 -6.94
C ASN A 441 -13.23 -11.34 -5.63
N GLY A 442 -11.99 -11.80 -5.62
CA GLY A 442 -11.38 -12.40 -4.44
C GLY A 442 -10.06 -13.12 -4.72
N LEU A 443 -9.73 -14.03 -3.84
CA LEU A 443 -8.57 -14.92 -3.96
C LEU A 443 -9.02 -16.37 -3.80
N PHE A 444 -8.47 -17.27 -4.61
CA PHE A 444 -8.59 -18.69 -4.34
C PHE A 444 -7.99 -18.98 -2.95
N LYS A 445 -8.75 -19.70 -2.15
CA LYS A 445 -8.29 -20.16 -0.85
C LYS A 445 -7.62 -21.51 -1.03
N SER A 446 -6.65 -21.82 -0.18
CA SER A 446 -6.24 -23.20 0.03
C SER A 446 -7.45 -24.01 0.51
N GLU A 447 -7.45 -25.29 0.18
CA GLU A 447 -8.45 -26.19 0.75
C GLU A 447 -8.45 -26.12 2.27
N LEU A 448 -9.64 -26.13 2.86
CA LEU A 448 -9.78 -26.16 4.31
C LEU A 448 -9.27 -27.49 4.85
N ILE A 449 -8.62 -27.43 5.99
CA ILE A 449 -8.15 -28.61 6.72
C ILE A 449 -9.36 -29.25 7.38
N THR A 450 -9.64 -30.50 7.02
CA THR A 450 -10.73 -31.26 7.58
C THR A 450 -10.40 -31.78 8.98
N LEU A 451 -11.43 -32.14 9.75
CA LEU A 451 -11.25 -32.71 11.09
C LEU A 451 -10.35 -33.97 11.10
N PRO A 452 -10.49 -34.95 10.17
CA PRO A 452 -9.57 -36.08 10.10
C PRO A 452 -8.12 -35.69 9.83
N GLN A 453 -7.88 -34.74 8.93
CA GLN A 453 -6.53 -34.25 8.64
C GLN A 453 -5.90 -33.56 9.86
N LEU A 454 -6.67 -32.75 10.57
CA LEU A 454 -6.21 -32.07 11.80
C LEU A 454 -5.87 -33.08 12.89
N ARG A 455 -6.72 -34.09 13.12
CA ARG A 455 -6.47 -35.18 14.09
C ARG A 455 -5.20 -35.96 13.76
N SER A 456 -5.03 -36.37 12.51
CA SER A 456 -3.83 -37.08 12.05
C SER A 456 -2.55 -36.28 12.28
N ALA A 457 -2.59 -34.97 12.00
CA ALA A 457 -1.45 -34.11 12.25
C ALA A 457 -1.14 -33.93 13.75
N ILE A 458 -2.17 -33.82 14.61
CA ILE A 458 -1.99 -33.74 16.06
C ILE A 458 -1.37 -35.03 16.60
N GLU A 459 -1.84 -36.19 16.18
CA GLU A 459 -1.30 -37.48 16.58
C GLU A 459 0.19 -37.59 16.29
N LYS A 460 0.63 -37.20 15.09
CA LYS A 460 2.05 -37.22 14.69
C LYS A 460 2.95 -36.25 15.46
N VAL A 461 2.39 -35.14 15.94
CA VAL A 461 3.14 -34.14 16.71
C VAL A 461 3.26 -34.51 18.18
N ARG A 462 2.33 -35.33 18.71
CA ARG A 462 2.31 -35.78 20.10
C ARG A 462 3.14 -37.05 20.36
N VAL A 463 3.62 -37.70 19.30
CA VAL A 463 4.57 -38.83 19.37
C VAL A 463 6.01 -38.29 19.37
#